data_e7e724c0080ba68d259b89a7c83aac41
#
_entry.id   e7e724c0080ba68d259b89a7c83aac41
#
_cell.length_a   1.000
_cell.length_b   1.000
_cell.length_c   1.000
_cell.angle_alpha   90.00
_cell.angle_beta   90.00
_cell.angle_gamma   90.00
#
_symmetry.space_group_name_H-M   'P 1'
#
loop_
_entity.id
_entity.type
_entity.pdbx_description
1 polymer ?
#
loop_
_entity_poly.entity_id
_entity_poly.type
_entity_poly.pdbx_seq_one_letter_code
_entity_poly.pdbx_strand_id
1 'polypeptide(L)'
;MAYSYKKLADVTLVESAAEPNVLIEDSGDIKKISASNIATPQTRADWEETDPNSFAFILNKPDLSQVGGANVVTYTVVGSALNLNGVAVTAQSVIDEWKNGSILRIDETTASSGGSLGAVSNIKYTIASGALASTTIYYYSNGAIASLII
;
A
#
# COMPACT_ATOMS: atom_id res chain seq x y z
N MET A 1 54.94 8.85 32.56
CA MET A 1 54.83 7.83 31.51
C MET A 1 54.60 8.55 30.20
N ALA A 2 55.50 8.38 29.22
CA ALA A 2 55.33 8.99 27.92
C ALA A 2 54.49 8.08 27.04
N TYR A 3 53.31 8.54 26.62
CA TYR A 3 52.50 7.84 25.66
C TYR A 3 53.12 7.99 24.28
N SER A 4 53.60 6.90 23.70
CA SER A 4 54.04 6.86 22.32
C SER A 4 52.82 6.67 21.41
N TYR A 5 52.37 7.75 20.78
CA TYR A 5 51.36 7.63 19.71
C TYR A 5 52.07 7.14 18.45
N LYS A 6 51.69 5.96 17.96
CA LYS A 6 52.02 5.57 16.58
C LYS A 6 51.18 6.45 15.65
N LYS A 7 51.85 7.28 14.86
CA LYS A 7 51.13 8.04 13.82
C LYS A 7 50.65 7.08 12.76
N LEU A 8 49.48 7.36 12.18
CA LEU A 8 48.90 6.58 11.07
C LEU A 8 49.92 6.40 9.90
N ALA A 9 50.88 7.35 9.76
CA ALA A 9 51.98 7.27 8.79
C ALA A 9 52.96 6.12 9.02
N ASP A 10 52.97 5.52 10.22
CA ASP A 10 53.86 4.41 10.56
C ASP A 10 53.24 3.04 10.32
N VAL A 11 52.03 3.04 9.82
CA VAL A 11 51.28 1.80 9.47
C VAL A 11 51.51 1.50 7.98
N THR A 12 52.29 0.49 7.69
CA THR A 12 52.47 0.04 6.32
C THR A 12 51.13 -0.54 5.84
N LEU A 13 50.51 0.17 4.91
CA LEU A 13 49.34 -0.34 4.20
C LEU A 13 49.78 -1.52 3.33
N VAL A 14 49.50 -2.73 3.75
CA VAL A 14 49.63 -3.91 2.90
C VAL A 14 48.36 -3.98 2.08
N GLU A 15 48.42 -3.56 0.83
CA GLU A 15 47.37 -3.83 -0.14
C GLU A 15 47.31 -5.34 -0.39
N SER A 16 46.50 -6.02 0.36
CA SER A 16 46.09 -7.38 0.05
C SER A 16 44.91 -7.32 -0.89
N ALA A 17 45.08 -7.80 -2.09
CA ALA A 17 44.10 -7.77 -3.17
C ALA A 17 42.82 -8.61 -2.90
N ALA A 18 42.73 -9.28 -1.77
CA ALA A 18 41.65 -10.24 -1.51
C ALA A 18 40.51 -9.70 -0.64
N GLU A 19 40.77 -8.82 0.34
CA GLU A 19 39.71 -8.24 1.17
C GLU A 19 40.12 -6.85 1.73
N PRO A 20 39.30 -5.83 1.56
CA PRO A 20 39.56 -4.54 2.18
C PRO A 20 39.48 -4.67 3.70
N ASN A 21 40.50 -4.16 4.40
CA ASN A 21 40.54 -4.14 5.84
C ASN A 21 40.42 -2.72 6.34
N VAL A 22 39.69 -2.52 7.43
CA VAL A 22 39.58 -1.25 8.14
C VAL A 22 40.36 -1.36 9.44
N LEU A 23 41.19 -0.33 9.73
CA LEU A 23 41.86 -0.21 11.01
C LEU A 23 40.95 0.57 11.96
N ILE A 24 40.70 0.03 13.11
CA ILE A 24 39.98 0.72 14.19
C ILE A 24 40.86 0.80 15.42
N GLU A 25 40.70 1.89 16.17
CA GLU A 25 41.28 2.03 17.50
C GLU A 25 40.25 1.54 18.53
N ASP A 26 40.69 0.62 19.37
CA ASP A 26 39.91 0.14 20.49
C ASP A 26 40.79 0.10 21.73
N SER A 27 40.47 0.97 22.70
CA SER A 27 41.15 1.07 23.98
C SER A 27 42.69 1.31 23.88
N GLY A 28 43.11 2.06 22.85
CA GLY A 28 44.51 2.39 22.59
C GLY A 28 45.26 1.35 21.74
N ASP A 29 44.61 0.30 21.33
CA ASP A 29 45.17 -0.70 20.40
C ASP A 29 44.55 -0.54 19.01
N ILE A 30 45.40 -0.61 17.98
CA ILE A 30 44.97 -0.61 16.59
C ILE A 30 44.63 -2.05 16.21
N LYS A 31 43.35 -2.31 15.93
CA LYS A 31 42.85 -3.60 15.48
C LYS A 31 42.51 -3.55 14.00
N LYS A 32 42.76 -4.67 13.33
CA LYS A 32 42.39 -4.88 11.94
C LYS A 32 41.05 -5.62 11.90
N ILE A 33 40.07 -5.01 11.28
CA ILE A 33 38.77 -5.63 11.05
C ILE A 33 38.56 -5.79 9.55
N SER A 34 38.11 -6.95 9.11
CA SER A 34 37.70 -7.14 7.73
C SER A 34 36.54 -6.19 7.40
N ALA A 35 36.59 -5.53 6.27
CA ALA A 35 35.49 -4.67 5.83
C ALA A 35 34.19 -5.44 5.65
N SER A 36 34.24 -6.74 5.40
CA SER A 36 33.07 -7.61 5.38
C SER A 36 32.32 -7.67 6.72
N ASN A 37 33.04 -7.42 7.83
CA ASN A 37 32.43 -7.37 9.17
C ASN A 37 31.88 -6.00 9.56
N ILE A 38 32.21 -4.94 8.79
CA ILE A 38 31.79 -3.57 9.06
C ILE A 38 30.69 -3.13 8.11
N ALA A 39 30.77 -3.58 6.89
CA ALA A 39 29.84 -3.24 5.83
C ALA A 39 29.19 -4.52 5.31
N THR A 40 28.22 -5.03 6.03
CA THR A 40 27.16 -5.70 5.30
C THR A 40 26.50 -4.65 4.42
N PRO A 41 26.53 -4.82 3.07
CA PRO A 41 25.79 -3.91 2.21
C PRO A 41 24.39 -3.83 2.77
N GLN A 42 23.90 -2.64 3.07
CA GLN A 42 22.47 -2.50 3.37
C GLN A 42 21.73 -2.95 2.11
N THR A 43 21.30 -4.18 2.13
CA THR A 43 20.38 -4.69 1.13
C THR A 43 19.13 -3.83 1.21
N ARG A 44 18.61 -3.39 0.08
CA ARG A 44 17.36 -2.64 0.08
C ARG A 44 16.30 -3.50 0.78
N ALA A 45 15.51 -2.88 1.65
CA ALA A 45 14.38 -3.55 2.24
C ALA A 45 13.49 -4.14 1.13
N ASP A 46 13.20 -5.42 1.23
CA ASP A 46 12.40 -6.15 0.25
C ASP A 46 11.07 -6.55 0.89
N TRP A 47 9.98 -6.15 0.25
CA TRP A 47 8.64 -6.48 0.72
C TRP A 47 8.28 -7.95 0.55
N GLU A 48 8.96 -8.65 -0.36
CA GLU A 48 8.73 -10.07 -0.64
C GLU A 48 9.64 -10.98 0.18
N GLU A 49 10.65 -10.41 0.88
CA GLU A 49 11.55 -11.20 1.70
C GLU A 49 10.82 -11.88 2.86
N THR A 50 10.99 -13.18 2.98
CA THR A 50 10.33 -14.02 3.99
C THR A 50 11.27 -14.54 5.07
N ASP A 51 12.60 -14.50 4.85
CA ASP A 51 13.58 -14.92 5.85
C ASP A 51 13.80 -13.83 6.90
N PRO A 52 13.38 -14.02 8.15
CA PRO A 52 13.55 -13.04 9.21
C PRO A 52 15.02 -12.76 9.58
N ASN A 53 15.97 -13.57 9.14
CA ASN A 53 17.38 -13.36 9.35
C ASN A 53 18.06 -12.61 8.20
N SER A 54 17.34 -12.35 7.12
CA SER A 54 17.82 -11.53 6.00
C SER A 54 17.86 -10.06 6.37
N PHE A 55 18.93 -9.36 5.96
CA PHE A 55 19.03 -7.90 6.12
C PHE A 55 18.01 -7.13 5.28
N ALA A 56 17.40 -7.78 4.28
CA ALA A 56 16.33 -7.21 3.47
C ALA A 56 14.96 -7.32 4.15
N PHE A 57 14.84 -8.15 5.21
CA PHE A 57 13.57 -8.41 5.88
C PHE A 57 13.05 -7.17 6.62
N ILE A 58 11.79 -6.85 6.41
CA ILE A 58 11.09 -5.76 7.11
C ILE A 58 10.34 -6.35 8.30
N LEU A 59 10.86 -6.10 9.50
CA LEU A 59 10.16 -6.47 10.72
C LEU A 59 8.87 -5.65 10.84
N ASN A 60 7.77 -6.33 11.19
CA ASN A 60 6.45 -5.70 11.34
C ASN A 60 5.92 -5.03 10.06
N LYS A 61 6.29 -5.54 8.88
CA LYS A 61 5.63 -5.09 7.66
C LYS A 61 4.12 -5.28 7.81
N PRO A 62 3.30 -4.25 7.51
CA PRO A 62 1.86 -4.41 7.56
C PRO A 62 1.41 -5.50 6.58
N ASP A 63 0.43 -6.29 6.99
CA ASP A 63 -0.21 -7.23 6.09
C ASP A 63 -0.99 -6.46 5.03
N LEU A 64 -0.40 -6.35 3.84
CA LEU A 64 -1.03 -5.70 2.69
C LEU A 64 -2.00 -6.61 1.95
N SER A 65 -2.16 -7.86 2.36
CA SER A 65 -3.16 -8.76 1.77
C SER A 65 -4.58 -8.23 1.97
N GLN A 66 -4.78 -7.45 3.05
CA GLN A 66 -6.04 -6.74 3.34
C GLN A 66 -6.09 -5.34 2.70
N VAL A 67 -4.97 -4.84 2.21
CA VAL A 67 -4.86 -3.61 1.41
C VAL A 67 -4.81 -3.97 -0.08
N GLY A 68 -5.35 -5.13 -0.42
CA GLY A 68 -5.62 -5.50 -1.80
C GLY A 68 -6.33 -4.32 -2.45
N GLY A 69 -5.83 -3.85 -3.58
CA GLY A 69 -6.28 -2.61 -4.21
C GLY A 69 -7.79 -2.54 -4.08
N ALA A 70 -8.30 -1.43 -3.52
CA ALA A 70 -9.69 -1.30 -3.10
C ALA A 70 -10.59 -1.99 -4.12
N ASN A 71 -11.38 -2.97 -3.67
CA ASN A 71 -12.25 -3.71 -4.56
C ASN A 71 -13.09 -2.71 -5.33
N VAL A 72 -12.92 -2.64 -6.65
CA VAL A 72 -13.67 -1.71 -7.49
C VAL A 72 -14.86 -2.43 -8.05
N VAL A 73 -16.05 -2.05 -7.61
CA VAL A 73 -17.32 -2.61 -8.08
C VAL A 73 -17.99 -1.61 -9.00
N THR A 74 -18.25 -2.00 -10.24
CA THR A 74 -18.89 -1.15 -11.24
C THR A 74 -20.30 -1.65 -11.51
N TYR A 75 -21.27 -0.82 -11.24
CA TYR A 75 -22.68 -1.08 -11.53
C TYR A 75 -23.07 -0.41 -12.84
N THR A 76 -23.91 -1.08 -13.62
CA THR A 76 -24.58 -0.51 -14.77
C THR A 76 -25.99 -0.08 -14.39
N VAL A 77 -26.50 1.01 -15.01
CA VAL A 77 -27.88 1.46 -14.81
C VAL A 77 -28.76 0.86 -15.91
N VAL A 78 -29.78 0.14 -15.49
CA VAL A 78 -30.80 -0.40 -16.43
C VAL A 78 -32.18 0.08 -15.96
N GLY A 79 -32.75 1.03 -16.65
CA GLY A 79 -33.94 1.74 -16.17
C GLY A 79 -33.65 2.53 -14.89
N SER A 80 -34.33 2.17 -13.80
CA SER A 80 -34.09 2.74 -12.45
C SER A 80 -33.35 1.77 -11.52
N ALA A 81 -32.85 0.64 -12.03
CA ALA A 81 -32.18 -0.39 -11.24
C ALA A 81 -30.67 -0.39 -11.51
N LEU A 82 -29.90 -0.76 -10.50
CA LEU A 82 -28.49 -1.06 -10.63
C LEU A 82 -28.28 -2.54 -10.91
N ASN A 83 -27.42 -2.84 -11.84
CA ASN A 83 -27.01 -4.19 -12.20
C ASN A 83 -25.52 -4.39 -12.00
N LEU A 84 -25.15 -5.56 -11.51
CA LEU A 84 -23.76 -6.04 -11.45
C LEU A 84 -23.67 -7.29 -12.35
N ASN A 85 -22.79 -7.24 -13.34
CA ASN A 85 -22.62 -8.33 -14.30
C ASN A 85 -23.95 -8.78 -14.97
N GLY A 86 -24.83 -7.82 -15.26
CA GLY A 86 -26.13 -8.09 -15.91
C GLY A 86 -27.24 -8.55 -14.97
N VAL A 87 -26.98 -8.66 -13.67
CA VAL A 87 -27.99 -9.06 -12.66
C VAL A 87 -28.35 -7.87 -11.80
N ALA A 88 -29.65 -7.63 -11.61
CA ALA A 88 -30.14 -6.56 -10.75
C ALA A 88 -29.67 -6.77 -9.29
N VAL A 89 -29.18 -5.73 -8.68
CA VAL A 89 -28.72 -5.75 -7.28
C VAL A 89 -29.71 -5.03 -6.37
N THR A 90 -29.72 -5.41 -5.11
CA THR A 90 -30.55 -4.75 -4.09
C THR A 90 -29.82 -3.53 -3.53
N ALA A 91 -30.58 -2.53 -3.04
CA ALA A 91 -30.01 -1.40 -2.35
C ALA A 91 -29.16 -1.83 -1.14
N GLN A 92 -29.55 -2.88 -0.43
CA GLN A 92 -28.82 -3.40 0.71
C GLN A 92 -27.43 -3.92 0.29
N SER A 93 -27.35 -4.68 -0.81
CA SER A 93 -26.05 -5.20 -1.27
C SER A 93 -25.08 -4.09 -1.67
N VAL A 94 -25.56 -3.00 -2.24
CA VAL A 94 -24.75 -1.82 -2.58
C VAL A 94 -24.25 -1.12 -1.31
N ILE A 95 -25.10 -0.99 -0.29
CA ILE A 95 -24.74 -0.43 1.01
C ILE A 95 -23.68 -1.29 1.69
N ASP A 96 -23.81 -2.61 1.63
CA ASP A 96 -22.87 -3.54 2.25
C ASP A 96 -21.49 -3.47 1.58
N GLU A 97 -21.43 -3.41 0.25
CA GLU A 97 -20.19 -3.18 -0.49
C GLU A 97 -19.53 -1.86 -0.13
N TRP A 98 -20.33 -0.80 0.00
CA TRP A 98 -19.82 0.50 0.43
C TRP A 98 -19.22 0.46 1.83
N LYS A 99 -19.91 -0.20 2.78
CA LYS A 99 -19.42 -0.36 4.16
C LYS A 99 -18.18 -1.23 4.26
N ASN A 100 -18.01 -2.17 3.35
CA ASN A 100 -16.82 -3.02 3.27
C ASN A 100 -15.60 -2.29 2.69
N GLY A 101 -15.75 -1.01 2.30
CA GLY A 101 -14.65 -0.20 1.80
C GLY A 101 -14.38 -0.36 0.31
N SER A 102 -15.29 -1.00 -0.44
CA SER A 102 -15.20 -1.09 -1.89
C SER A 102 -15.33 0.30 -2.53
N ILE A 103 -14.57 0.54 -3.60
CA ILE A 103 -14.77 1.70 -4.46
C ILE A 103 -15.91 1.38 -5.41
N LEU A 104 -17.03 2.08 -5.25
CA LEU A 104 -18.19 1.87 -6.12
C LEU A 104 -18.17 2.85 -7.27
N ARG A 105 -18.57 2.38 -8.44
CA ARG A 105 -18.71 3.16 -9.67
C ARG A 105 -20.06 2.92 -10.32
N ILE A 106 -20.60 3.96 -10.95
CA ILE A 106 -21.81 3.87 -11.76
C ILE A 106 -21.42 4.06 -13.23
N ASP A 107 -21.73 3.09 -14.05
CA ASP A 107 -21.55 3.16 -15.50
C ASP A 107 -22.86 3.60 -16.16
N GLU A 108 -22.92 4.83 -16.59
CA GLU A 108 -24.06 5.43 -17.27
C GLU A 108 -24.03 5.20 -18.80
N THR A 109 -22.97 4.58 -19.33
CA THR A 109 -22.84 4.40 -20.80
C THR A 109 -23.98 3.61 -21.39
N THR A 110 -24.66 2.77 -20.59
CA THR A 110 -25.82 1.97 -20.99
C THR A 110 -27.14 2.71 -20.81
N ALA A 111 -27.17 3.81 -20.02
CA ALA A 111 -28.40 4.51 -19.66
C ALA A 111 -28.71 5.71 -20.55
N SER A 112 -27.71 6.33 -21.17
CA SER A 112 -27.87 7.49 -22.04
C SER A 112 -26.73 7.60 -23.06
N SER A 113 -27.04 8.21 -24.23
CA SER A 113 -26.02 8.57 -25.20
C SER A 113 -25.09 9.64 -24.61
N GLY A 114 -23.94 9.27 -24.13
CA GLY A 114 -22.95 10.18 -23.52
C GLY A 114 -22.75 9.96 -22.02
N GLY A 115 -23.22 8.86 -21.47
CA GLY A 115 -22.97 8.46 -20.10
C GLY A 115 -21.49 8.25 -19.80
N SER A 116 -21.11 8.41 -18.56
CA SER A 116 -19.72 8.30 -18.06
C SER A 116 -19.64 7.31 -16.91
N LEU A 117 -18.43 6.85 -16.65
CA LEU A 117 -18.13 6.07 -15.46
C LEU A 117 -17.92 7.00 -14.27
N GLY A 118 -18.88 7.03 -13.34
CA GLY A 118 -18.86 7.91 -12.17
C GLY A 118 -18.48 7.19 -10.89
N ALA A 119 -17.56 7.75 -10.11
CA ALA A 119 -17.27 7.25 -8.77
C ALA A 119 -18.40 7.61 -7.79
N VAL A 120 -18.84 6.65 -6.98
CA VAL A 120 -19.80 6.92 -5.90
C VAL A 120 -19.11 7.77 -4.84
N SER A 121 -19.72 8.90 -4.48
CA SER A 121 -19.18 9.85 -3.50
C SER A 121 -19.82 9.68 -2.13
N ASN A 122 -21.08 9.24 -2.07
CA ASN A 122 -21.81 9.01 -0.83
C ASN A 122 -23.04 8.14 -1.07
N ILE A 123 -23.47 7.44 -0.03
CA ILE A 123 -24.76 6.72 -0.01
C ILE A 123 -25.55 7.21 1.21
N LYS A 124 -26.72 7.76 0.97
CA LYS A 124 -27.66 8.15 2.02
C LYS A 124 -28.82 7.16 2.04
N TYR A 125 -29.09 6.56 3.20
CA TYR A 125 -30.19 5.63 3.35
C TYR A 125 -30.91 5.84 4.67
N THR A 126 -32.19 5.41 4.71
CA THR A 126 -33.03 5.52 5.90
C THR A 126 -33.59 4.16 6.24
N ILE A 127 -33.53 3.81 7.51
CA ILE A 127 -34.18 2.60 8.06
C ILE A 127 -35.47 3.04 8.75
N ALA A 128 -36.57 2.41 8.41
CA ALA A 128 -37.86 2.61 9.07
C ALA A 128 -38.44 1.23 9.43
N SER A 129 -38.94 1.09 10.67
CA SER A 129 -39.47 -0.16 11.20
C SER A 129 -38.55 -1.38 11.04
N GLY A 130 -37.23 -1.15 11.14
CA GLY A 130 -36.20 -2.19 11.01
C GLY A 130 -35.88 -2.63 9.58
N ALA A 131 -36.47 -1.99 8.57
CA ALA A 131 -36.21 -2.28 7.17
C ALA A 131 -35.69 -1.03 6.42
N LEU A 132 -34.99 -1.26 5.32
CA LEU A 132 -34.53 -0.20 4.43
C LEU A 132 -35.71 0.48 3.76
N ALA A 133 -35.92 1.75 4.05
CA ALA A 133 -37.07 2.53 3.54
C ALA A 133 -36.73 3.36 2.30
N SER A 134 -35.50 3.87 2.21
CA SER A 134 -35.03 4.63 1.04
C SER A 134 -33.52 4.59 0.95
N THR A 135 -33.02 4.61 -0.27
CA THR A 135 -31.57 4.70 -0.55
C THR A 135 -31.36 5.66 -1.70
N THR A 136 -30.43 6.59 -1.53
CA THR A 136 -29.97 7.51 -2.57
C THR A 136 -28.47 7.38 -2.68
N ILE A 137 -27.98 7.07 -3.88
CA ILE A 137 -26.58 6.98 -4.22
C ILE A 137 -26.17 8.28 -4.89
N TYR A 138 -25.13 8.94 -4.37
CA TYR A 138 -24.53 10.12 -4.98
C TYR A 138 -23.22 9.72 -5.66
N TYR A 139 -23.06 10.12 -6.90
CA TYR A 139 -21.89 9.78 -7.72
C TYR A 139 -21.53 10.92 -8.67
N TYR A 140 -20.32 10.87 -9.21
CA TYR A 140 -19.87 11.85 -10.19
C TYR A 140 -20.32 11.43 -11.58
N SER A 141 -21.01 12.34 -12.28
CA SER A 141 -21.38 12.19 -13.69
C SER A 141 -20.87 13.41 -14.44
N ASN A 142 -19.99 13.21 -15.41
CA ASN A 142 -19.37 14.30 -16.19
C ASN A 142 -18.79 15.44 -15.32
N GLY A 143 -18.19 15.09 -14.17
CA GLY A 143 -17.60 16.07 -13.24
C GLY A 143 -18.58 16.74 -12.28
N ALA A 144 -19.89 16.52 -12.42
CA ALA A 144 -20.92 16.98 -11.49
C ALA A 144 -21.39 15.85 -10.56
N ILE A 145 -21.97 16.20 -9.42
CA ILE A 145 -22.61 15.23 -8.53
C ILE A 145 -24.03 14.97 -9.03
N ALA A 146 -24.30 13.72 -9.38
CA ALA A 146 -25.62 13.19 -9.70
C ALA A 146 -26.13 12.32 -8.56
N SER A 147 -27.40 11.97 -8.59
CA SER A 147 -28.00 11.03 -7.63
C SER A 147 -28.92 10.04 -8.30
N LEU A 148 -28.92 8.82 -7.77
CA LEU A 148 -29.80 7.73 -8.16
C LEU A 148 -30.54 7.23 -6.92
N ILE A 149 -31.86 7.05 -7.03
CA ILE A 149 -32.70 6.45 -5.98
C ILE A 149 -32.97 5.00 -6.39
N ILE A 150 -32.67 4.09 -5.47
CA ILE A 150 -32.88 2.64 -5.64
C ILE A 150 -33.64 2.05 -4.47
#